data_4cbfca89c738d96c8fce0bce38f9832c
#
_entry.id   4cbfca89c738d96c8fce0bce38f9832c
#
_cell.length_a   1.000
_cell.length_b   1.000
_cell.length_c   1.000
_cell.angle_alpha   90.00
_cell.angle_beta   90.00
_cell.angle_gamma   90.00
#
_symmetry.space_group_name_H-M   'P 1'
#
loop_
_entity.id
_entity.type
_entity.pdbx_description
1 polymer ?
#
loop_
_entity_poly.entity_id
_entity_poly.type
_entity_poly.pdbx_seq_one_letter_code
_entity_poly.pdbx_strand_id
1 'polypeptide(L)'
;MRPEILNRYFASASTLKGIGAKVEKTLAALVRPQSGEVVTTDLPARLVDLLFHLPVGVIDRRNRPTIADLPQSGIITIEAQVGRHKPPPRHNKRVPYRIEVFDETGSLPLVFFHSHGPYLERTLPEGETRFISGKIEWYGGTPQIVHPDHIL
;
A
#
# COMPACT_ATOMS: atom_id res chain seq x y z
N MET A 1 37.50 -18.60 1.97
CA MET A 1 36.89 -18.99 0.68
C MET A 1 35.43 -19.37 0.94
N ARG A 2 34.47 -18.89 0.16
CA ARG A 2 33.04 -19.18 0.37
C ARG A 2 32.71 -20.56 -0.24
N PRO A 3 31.96 -21.45 0.46
CA PRO A 3 31.50 -22.72 -0.08
C PRO A 3 30.66 -22.50 -1.35
N GLU A 4 30.85 -23.30 -2.39
CA GLU A 4 30.17 -23.18 -3.69
C GLU A 4 28.67 -23.26 -3.58
N ILE A 5 28.13 -24.08 -2.65
CA ILE A 5 26.69 -24.22 -2.41
C ILE A 5 26.01 -22.89 -2.08
N LEU A 6 26.75 -21.90 -1.56
CA LEU A 6 26.24 -20.59 -1.22
C LEU A 6 26.23 -19.61 -2.41
N ASN A 7 26.86 -19.96 -3.56
CA ASN A 7 26.98 -19.04 -4.69
C ASN A 7 25.62 -18.55 -5.19
N ARG A 8 24.61 -19.41 -5.21
CA ARG A 8 23.25 -19.08 -5.63
C ARG A 8 22.60 -17.97 -4.78
N TYR A 9 22.92 -17.87 -3.50
CA TYR A 9 22.38 -16.84 -2.63
C TYR A 9 23.03 -15.47 -2.84
N PHE A 10 24.22 -15.46 -3.44
CA PHE A 10 24.94 -14.25 -3.80
C PHE A 10 24.71 -13.81 -5.25
N ALA A 11 23.85 -14.54 -5.99
CA ALA A 11 23.42 -14.13 -7.31
C ALA A 11 22.57 -12.86 -7.25
N SER A 12 22.54 -12.12 -8.35
CA SER A 12 21.70 -10.93 -8.50
C SER A 12 20.22 -11.27 -8.35
N ALA A 13 19.43 -10.38 -7.74
CA ALA A 13 17.98 -10.52 -7.62
C ALA A 13 17.29 -10.58 -8.99
N SER A 14 17.90 -10.07 -10.07
CA SER A 14 17.38 -10.16 -11.44
C SER A 14 17.34 -11.61 -11.99
N THR A 15 17.97 -12.57 -11.32
CA THR A 15 17.80 -14.00 -11.64
C THR A 15 16.42 -14.54 -11.28
N LEU A 16 15.65 -13.84 -10.44
CA LEU A 16 14.29 -14.23 -10.11
C LEU A 16 13.32 -13.79 -11.22
N LYS A 17 12.38 -14.68 -11.53
CA LYS A 17 11.33 -14.38 -12.51
C LYS A 17 10.52 -13.14 -12.08
N GLY A 18 10.37 -12.18 -12.98
CA GLY A 18 9.61 -10.94 -12.74
C GLY A 18 10.45 -9.78 -12.20
N ILE A 19 11.73 -9.98 -11.88
CA ILE A 19 12.63 -8.91 -11.47
C ILE A 19 13.49 -8.47 -12.67
N GLY A 20 13.09 -7.37 -13.30
CA GLY A 20 13.91 -6.69 -14.31
C GLY A 20 14.82 -5.63 -13.70
N ALA A 21 15.71 -5.04 -14.50
CA ALA A 21 16.72 -4.06 -14.06
C ALA A 21 16.14 -2.87 -13.24
N LYS A 22 14.94 -2.39 -13.59
CA LYS A 22 14.29 -1.30 -12.85
C LYS A 22 13.90 -1.73 -11.44
N VAL A 23 13.29 -2.91 -11.29
CA VAL A 23 12.89 -3.45 -9.98
C VAL A 23 14.11 -3.79 -9.15
N GLU A 24 15.14 -4.39 -9.75
CA GLU A 24 16.40 -4.69 -9.08
C GLU A 24 17.07 -3.44 -8.50
N LYS A 25 17.09 -2.33 -9.25
CA LYS A 25 17.62 -1.05 -8.76
C LYS A 25 16.83 -0.54 -7.53
N THR A 26 15.51 -0.67 -7.54
CA THR A 26 14.66 -0.31 -6.40
C THR A 26 14.95 -1.21 -5.19
N LEU A 27 15.09 -2.52 -5.41
CA LEU A 27 15.44 -3.47 -4.36
C LEU A 27 16.84 -3.18 -3.78
N ALA A 28 17.82 -2.86 -4.62
CA ALA A 28 19.16 -2.49 -4.16
C ALA A 28 19.15 -1.28 -3.23
N ALA A 29 18.31 -0.28 -3.52
CA ALA A 29 18.14 0.88 -2.65
C ALA A 29 17.44 0.54 -1.32
N LEU A 30 16.55 -0.45 -1.31
CA LEU A 30 15.81 -0.88 -0.13
C LEU A 30 16.69 -1.69 0.84
N VAL A 31 17.45 -2.66 0.33
CA VAL A 31 18.16 -3.65 1.17
C VAL A 31 19.53 -3.18 1.67
N ARG A 32 20.05 -2.07 1.14
CA ARG A 32 21.32 -1.53 1.62
C ARG A 32 21.11 -0.64 2.83
N PRO A 33 21.84 -0.88 3.93
CA PRO A 33 21.78 0.01 5.06
C PRO A 33 22.25 1.41 4.62
N GLN A 34 21.52 2.43 5.01
CA GLN A 34 21.89 3.84 4.84
C GLN A 34 22.91 4.23 5.93
N SER A 35 23.98 3.48 6.06
CA SER A 35 25.14 3.88 6.83
C SER A 35 25.86 4.94 5.98
N GLY A 36 25.99 6.18 6.49
CA GLY A 36 26.44 7.40 5.82
C GLY A 36 27.69 7.38 4.91
N GLU A 37 28.14 6.24 4.47
CA GLU A 37 29.11 6.07 3.40
C GLU A 37 28.42 6.17 2.06
N VAL A 38 29.08 6.85 1.11
CA VAL A 38 28.65 6.96 -0.29
C VAL A 38 28.51 5.56 -0.85
N VAL A 39 27.29 5.02 -0.77
CA VAL A 39 26.98 3.72 -1.35
C VAL A 39 26.94 3.92 -2.86
N THR A 40 27.92 3.35 -3.56
CA THR A 40 27.87 3.25 -5.01
C THR A 40 26.60 2.48 -5.39
N THR A 41 25.62 3.18 -5.95
CA THR A 41 24.28 2.65 -6.31
C THR A 41 24.34 1.62 -7.46
N ASP A 42 25.53 1.29 -7.96
CA ASP A 42 25.71 0.47 -9.16
C ASP A 42 25.82 -1.03 -8.90
N LEU A 43 25.88 -1.46 -7.63
CA LEU A 43 25.91 -2.89 -7.32
C LEU A 43 24.48 -3.47 -7.29
N PRO A 44 24.24 -4.61 -7.94
CA PRO A 44 22.92 -5.25 -7.95
C PRO A 44 22.53 -5.73 -6.54
N ALA A 45 21.22 -5.78 -6.25
CA ALA A 45 20.70 -6.46 -5.07
C ALA A 45 20.96 -7.96 -5.20
N ARG A 46 21.51 -8.57 -4.16
CA ARG A 46 21.74 -10.01 -4.12
C ARG A 46 20.57 -10.71 -3.42
N LEU A 47 20.36 -11.98 -3.72
CA LEU A 47 19.30 -12.76 -3.05
C LEU A 47 19.51 -12.83 -1.54
N VAL A 48 20.75 -12.91 -1.08
CA VAL A 48 21.09 -12.91 0.34
C VAL A 48 20.70 -11.58 1.03
N ASP A 49 20.82 -10.47 0.34
CA ASP A 49 20.46 -9.15 0.90
C ASP A 49 18.94 -9.07 1.16
N LEU A 50 18.12 -9.68 0.29
CA LEU A 50 16.68 -9.79 0.49
C LEU A 50 16.31 -10.73 1.63
N LEU A 51 17.03 -11.87 1.78
CA LEU A 51 16.78 -12.83 2.85
C LEU A 51 17.07 -12.24 4.25
N PHE A 52 18.05 -11.36 4.35
CA PHE A 52 18.42 -10.70 5.60
C PHE A 52 17.77 -9.34 5.81
N HIS A 53 16.91 -8.89 4.88
CA HIS A 53 16.12 -7.68 5.05
C HIS A 53 14.94 -7.98 5.97
N LEU A 54 15.10 -7.64 7.25
CA LEU A 54 14.07 -7.90 8.26
C LEU A 54 12.91 -6.91 8.15
N PRO A 55 11.68 -7.34 8.47
CA PRO A 55 10.54 -6.43 8.58
C PRO A 55 10.80 -5.33 9.61
N VAL A 56 10.42 -4.09 9.28
CA VAL A 56 10.58 -2.93 10.17
C VAL A 56 9.37 -2.71 11.09
N GLY A 57 8.26 -3.44 10.84
CA GLY A 57 7.05 -3.32 11.65
C GLY A 57 5.95 -4.26 11.19
N VAL A 58 4.88 -4.27 11.94
CA VAL A 58 3.66 -5.03 11.68
C VAL A 58 2.47 -4.07 11.67
N ILE A 59 1.52 -4.29 10.78
CA ILE A 59 0.24 -3.60 10.78
C ILE A 59 -0.77 -4.53 11.45
N ASP A 60 -1.22 -4.17 12.65
CA ASP A 60 -2.26 -4.91 13.36
C ASP A 60 -3.64 -4.51 12.83
N ARG A 61 -4.32 -5.43 12.15
CA ARG A 61 -5.66 -5.23 11.57
C ARG A 61 -6.78 -5.84 12.42
N ARG A 62 -6.48 -6.27 13.64
CA ARG A 62 -7.49 -6.85 14.55
C ARG A 62 -8.34 -5.78 15.23
N ASN A 63 -7.74 -4.61 15.51
CA ASN A 63 -8.48 -3.48 16.05
C ASN A 63 -9.26 -2.81 14.92
N ARG A 64 -10.59 -2.84 15.02
CA ARG A 64 -11.51 -2.32 14.02
C ARG A 64 -12.40 -1.26 14.68
N PRO A 65 -11.93 0.00 14.75
CA PRO A 65 -12.75 1.09 15.28
C PRO A 65 -13.96 1.34 14.38
N THR A 66 -15.02 1.86 14.96
CA THR A 66 -16.14 2.40 14.21
C THR A 66 -15.75 3.73 13.56
N ILE A 67 -16.52 4.19 12.58
CA ILE A 67 -16.23 5.47 11.90
C ILE A 67 -16.33 6.66 12.86
N ALA A 68 -17.20 6.58 13.89
CA ALA A 68 -17.28 7.61 14.93
C ALA A 68 -16.05 7.65 15.85
N ASP A 69 -15.36 6.53 16.03
CA ASP A 69 -14.23 6.37 16.97
C ASP A 69 -12.87 6.39 16.27
N LEU A 70 -12.78 6.98 15.07
CA LEU A 70 -11.55 7.03 14.30
C LEU A 70 -10.47 7.84 15.01
N PRO A 71 -9.22 7.33 15.08
CA PRO A 71 -8.11 8.07 15.66
C PRO A 71 -7.71 9.27 14.78
N GLN A 72 -7.00 10.24 15.36
CA GLN A 72 -6.52 11.41 14.64
C GLN A 72 -5.45 11.07 13.57
N SER A 73 -4.74 9.97 13.72
CA SER A 73 -3.73 9.51 12.77
C SER A 73 -3.43 8.03 12.95
N GLY A 74 -2.76 7.42 11.96
CA GLY A 74 -2.34 6.02 12.00
C GLY A 74 -2.98 5.18 10.91
N ILE A 75 -2.64 3.90 10.89
CA ILE A 75 -3.25 2.91 10.01
C ILE A 75 -4.41 2.29 10.77
N ILE A 76 -5.57 2.30 10.17
CA ILE A 76 -6.80 1.72 10.71
C ILE A 76 -7.30 0.60 9.81
N THR A 77 -8.13 -0.25 10.36
CA THR A 77 -8.95 -1.19 9.60
C THR A 77 -10.38 -1.04 10.05
N ILE A 78 -11.28 -0.73 9.13
CA ILE A 78 -12.72 -0.62 9.39
C ILE A 78 -13.47 -1.72 8.66
N GLU A 79 -14.60 -2.10 9.21
CA GLU A 79 -15.63 -2.89 8.54
C GLU A 79 -16.75 -1.93 8.13
N ALA A 80 -16.97 -1.77 6.83
CA ALA A 80 -17.91 -0.78 6.34
C ALA A 80 -18.61 -1.25 5.07
N GLN A 81 -19.85 -0.82 4.90
CA GLN A 81 -20.61 -1.06 3.69
C GLN A 81 -20.21 -0.06 2.61
N VAL A 82 -19.98 -0.55 1.41
CA VAL A 82 -19.63 0.26 0.24
C VAL A 82 -20.87 1.00 -0.26
N GLY A 83 -20.78 2.30 -0.27
CA GLY A 83 -21.82 3.17 -0.80
C GLY A 83 -21.55 3.59 -2.25
N ARG A 84 -22.07 4.77 -2.60
CA ARG A 84 -22.06 5.27 -3.96
C ARG A 84 -20.65 5.61 -4.44
N HIS A 85 -20.34 5.18 -5.66
CA HIS A 85 -19.17 5.61 -6.40
C HIS A 85 -19.37 7.01 -7.00
N LYS A 86 -18.35 7.86 -6.87
CA LYS A 86 -18.31 9.22 -7.43
C LYS A 86 -17.08 9.34 -8.35
N PRO A 87 -17.20 8.94 -9.63
CA PRO A 87 -16.10 9.03 -10.58
C PRO A 87 -15.76 10.50 -10.88
N PRO A 88 -14.50 10.79 -11.28
CA PRO A 88 -14.12 12.12 -11.71
C PRO A 88 -14.90 12.55 -12.96
N PRO A 89 -15.20 13.85 -13.12
CA PRO A 89 -15.81 14.36 -14.33
C PRO A 89 -14.95 14.07 -15.57
N ARG A 90 -15.57 13.72 -16.70
CA ARG A 90 -14.85 13.37 -17.95
C ARG A 90 -13.86 14.43 -18.41
N HIS A 91 -14.15 15.70 -18.15
CA HIS A 91 -13.33 16.85 -18.56
C HIS A 91 -12.25 17.22 -17.53
N ASN A 92 -12.25 16.63 -16.33
CA ASN A 92 -11.28 16.97 -15.29
C ASN A 92 -10.76 15.72 -14.56
N LYS A 93 -9.72 15.13 -15.11
CA LYS A 93 -9.04 13.96 -14.52
C LYS A 93 -8.20 14.26 -13.27
N ARG A 94 -8.09 15.54 -12.87
CA ARG A 94 -7.39 15.93 -11.62
C ARG A 94 -8.27 15.70 -10.39
N VAL A 95 -9.59 15.61 -10.57
CA VAL A 95 -10.50 15.27 -9.49
C VAL A 95 -10.32 13.78 -9.16
N PRO A 96 -10.10 13.40 -7.88
CA PRO A 96 -9.98 12.01 -7.53
C PRO A 96 -11.31 11.26 -7.65
N TYR A 97 -11.22 9.96 -7.86
CA TYR A 97 -12.35 9.06 -7.72
C TYR A 97 -12.66 8.91 -6.23
N ARG A 98 -13.91 9.04 -5.83
CA ARG A 98 -14.34 8.90 -4.43
C ARG A 98 -15.37 7.79 -4.30
N ILE A 99 -15.26 7.04 -3.21
CA ILE A 99 -16.25 6.04 -2.83
C ILE A 99 -16.61 6.33 -1.39
N GLU A 100 -17.88 6.49 -1.11
CA GLU A 100 -18.38 6.65 0.25
C GLU A 100 -18.54 5.26 0.88
N VAL A 101 -18.01 5.04 2.06
CA VAL A 101 -18.28 3.84 2.85
C VAL A 101 -18.89 4.24 4.18
N PHE A 102 -19.72 3.40 4.76
CA PHE A 102 -20.44 3.73 5.97
C PHE A 102 -20.61 2.51 6.87
N ASP A 103 -20.68 2.76 8.15
CA ASP A 103 -21.13 1.85 9.17
C ASP A 103 -22.35 2.43 9.91
N GLU A 104 -22.78 1.80 11.00
CA GLU A 104 -23.91 2.26 11.81
C GLU A 104 -23.65 3.63 12.49
N THR A 105 -22.41 4.08 12.55
CA THR A 105 -21.97 5.25 13.29
C THR A 105 -21.63 6.45 12.43
N GLY A 106 -21.37 6.27 11.15
CA GLY A 106 -21.00 7.37 10.25
C GLY A 106 -20.63 6.97 8.83
N SER A 107 -20.05 7.92 8.10
CA SER A 107 -19.53 7.70 6.76
C SER A 107 -18.09 8.17 6.63
N LEU A 108 -17.33 7.51 5.74
CA LEU A 108 -15.92 7.79 5.47
C LEU A 108 -15.66 7.76 3.96
N PRO A 109 -15.12 8.83 3.35
CA PRO A 109 -14.73 8.81 1.96
C PRO A 109 -13.40 8.07 1.75
N LEU A 110 -13.39 7.15 0.79
CA LEU A 110 -12.18 6.59 0.19
C LEU A 110 -11.82 7.43 -1.04
N VAL A 111 -10.56 7.82 -1.15
CA VAL A 111 -10.08 8.72 -2.20
C VAL A 111 -9.02 8.03 -3.04
N PHE A 112 -9.22 8.01 -4.36
CA PHE A 112 -8.31 7.35 -5.29
C PHE A 112 -7.88 8.32 -6.39
N PHE A 113 -6.59 8.60 -6.47
CA PHE A 113 -5.99 9.34 -7.56
C PHE A 113 -5.54 8.37 -8.67
N HIS A 114 -5.71 8.76 -9.93
CA HIS A 114 -5.25 7.97 -11.09
C HIS A 114 -5.76 6.52 -11.15
N SER A 115 -6.95 6.26 -10.65
CA SER A 115 -7.51 4.92 -10.57
C SER A 115 -8.37 4.57 -11.79
N HIS A 116 -8.49 3.26 -12.05
CA HIS A 116 -9.37 2.73 -13.07
C HIS A 116 -10.75 2.39 -12.46
N GLY A 117 -11.80 3.09 -12.88
CA GLY A 117 -13.18 2.89 -12.39
C GLY A 117 -13.61 1.42 -12.37
N PRO A 118 -13.51 0.66 -13.48
CA PRO A 118 -13.91 -0.75 -13.52
C PRO A 118 -13.20 -1.65 -12.51
N TYR A 119 -11.95 -1.33 -12.16
CA TYR A 119 -11.23 -2.05 -11.09
C TYR A 119 -11.84 -1.75 -9.72
N LEU A 120 -12.13 -0.48 -9.44
CA LEU A 120 -12.73 -0.07 -8.16
C LEU A 120 -14.14 -0.63 -7.99
N GLU A 121 -14.97 -0.60 -9.03
CA GLU A 121 -16.32 -1.18 -9.02
C GLU A 121 -16.32 -2.69 -8.73
N ARG A 122 -15.31 -3.40 -9.22
CA ARG A 122 -15.14 -4.84 -8.93
C ARG A 122 -14.60 -5.10 -7.52
N THR A 123 -13.71 -4.26 -7.02
CA THR A 123 -13.04 -4.45 -5.71
C THR A 123 -13.92 -3.96 -4.57
N LEU A 124 -14.70 -2.93 -4.82
CA LEU A 124 -15.61 -2.28 -3.87
C LEU A 124 -17.03 -2.19 -4.49
N PRO A 125 -17.74 -3.31 -4.66
CA PRO A 125 -19.11 -3.30 -5.19
C PRO A 125 -20.06 -2.56 -4.25
N GLU A 126 -20.94 -1.71 -4.81
CA GLU A 126 -21.94 -1.00 -4.00
C GLU A 126 -22.86 -1.96 -3.24
N GLY A 127 -23.11 -1.66 -1.97
CA GLY A 127 -23.96 -2.45 -1.09
C GLY A 127 -23.26 -3.61 -0.37
N GLU A 128 -22.04 -3.98 -0.75
CA GLU A 128 -21.31 -5.04 -0.07
C GLU A 128 -20.49 -4.50 1.12
N THR A 129 -20.35 -5.33 2.15
CA THR A 129 -19.49 -5.02 3.29
C THR A 129 -18.06 -5.45 2.98
N ARG A 130 -17.10 -4.57 3.31
CA ARG A 130 -15.67 -4.79 3.10
C ARG A 130 -14.87 -4.43 4.35
N PHE A 131 -13.76 -5.16 4.54
CA PHE A 131 -12.71 -4.74 5.46
C PHE A 131 -11.73 -3.85 4.70
N ILE A 132 -11.59 -2.62 5.15
CA ILE A 132 -10.80 -1.59 4.47
C ILE A 132 -9.72 -1.10 5.42
N SER A 133 -8.46 -1.30 5.05
CA SER A 133 -7.30 -0.85 5.83
C SER A 133 -6.53 0.20 5.09
N GLY A 134 -6.15 1.26 5.79
CA GLY A 134 -5.36 2.34 5.24
C GLY A 134 -5.03 3.41 6.26
N LYS A 135 -4.19 4.35 5.86
CA LYS A 135 -3.84 5.49 6.70
C LYS A 135 -4.99 6.48 6.73
N ILE A 136 -5.41 6.84 7.95
CA ILE A 136 -6.39 7.91 8.14
C ILE A 136 -5.73 9.27 7.90
N GLU A 137 -6.40 10.12 7.15
CA GLU A 137 -6.00 11.50 6.89
C GLU A 137 -7.19 12.44 7.13
N TRP A 138 -6.92 13.64 7.63
CA TRP A 138 -7.94 14.66 7.88
C TRP A 138 -7.79 15.79 6.87
N TYR A 139 -8.80 16.02 6.07
CA TYR A 139 -8.83 17.10 5.09
C TYR A 139 -10.02 18.02 5.36
N GLY A 140 -9.74 19.29 5.71
CA GLY A 140 -10.79 20.24 6.05
C GLY A 140 -11.67 19.81 7.23
N GLY A 141 -11.12 19.07 8.20
CA GLY A 141 -11.86 18.54 9.35
C GLY A 141 -12.65 17.25 9.08
N THR A 142 -12.59 16.72 7.87
CA THR A 142 -13.25 15.46 7.50
C THR A 142 -12.24 14.34 7.39
N PRO A 143 -12.45 13.18 8.05
CA PRO A 143 -11.59 12.02 7.90
C PRO A 143 -11.74 11.41 6.51
N GLN A 144 -10.65 10.87 5.96
CA GLN A 144 -10.64 10.14 4.71
C GLN A 144 -9.53 9.10 4.70
N ILE A 145 -9.64 8.08 3.85
CA ILE A 145 -8.54 7.18 3.52
C ILE A 145 -8.17 7.39 2.06
N VAL A 146 -6.91 7.76 1.84
CA VAL A 146 -6.36 7.94 0.48
C VAL A 146 -5.60 6.68 0.10
N HIS A 147 -5.99 6.05 -1.02
CA HIS A 147 -5.43 4.78 -1.50
C HIS A 147 -5.33 3.72 -0.40
N PRO A 148 -6.45 3.10 0.04
CA PRO A 148 -6.41 2.02 1.01
C PRO A 148 -5.34 0.97 0.67
N ASP A 149 -4.57 0.55 1.67
CA ASP A 149 -3.49 -0.43 1.49
C ASP A 149 -4.01 -1.85 1.26
N HIS A 150 -5.20 -2.12 1.80
CA HIS A 150 -5.79 -3.47 1.80
C HIS A 150 -7.30 -3.42 1.84
N ILE A 151 -7.95 -4.23 1.01
CA ILE A 151 -9.40 -4.37 0.89
C ILE A 151 -9.72 -5.86 0.78
N LEU A 152 -10.61 -6.36 1.66
CA LEU A 152 -11.11 -7.74 1.72
C LEU A 152 -12.62 -7.78 1.69
#